data_e19dadaccec6651d1febf175140cf827
#
_entry.id   e19dadaccec6651d1febf175140cf827
#
_cell.length_a   1.000
_cell.length_b   1.000
_cell.length_c   1.000
_cell.angle_alpha   90.00
_cell.angle_beta   90.00
_cell.angle_gamma   90.00
#
_symmetry.space_group_name_H-M   'P 1'
#
loop_
_entity.id
_entity.type
_entity.pdbx_description
1 polymer ?
#
loop_
_entity_poly.entity_id
_entity_poly.type
_entity_poly.pdbx_seq_one_letter_code
_entity_poly.pdbx_strand_id
1 'polypeptide(L)'
;MGLSLAFAVLGALVASVLSLVPALHVYTVAGLVILATAHGCLLSELGEIMPPELVAMSFVGMTTGYAMLNAIPSIFMTAPDESTVFVVLPGQKYLLQRRGYEAAVLTGVGGLGGIAVLAMLTPVAGSLFPALRAILQPHLHWILWTIIAYMLLSEWPKGCDRKPAGWHRWWDGWKSLTAGIVTFLLSGLLGFVLLYRSPVPVNTAYQNLLPAFVGLFAVPWILQNVLSQVELPEQHLAKTIDATPWLLLRGTLAGALG
;
A
#
# COMPACT_ATOMS: atom_id res chain seq x y z
N MET A 1 15.69 21.59 14.11
CA MET A 1 14.74 21.72 12.99
C MET A 1 15.38 21.41 11.63
N GLY A 2 16.50 22.04 11.23
CA GLY A 2 17.15 21.72 9.95
C GLY A 2 17.64 20.27 9.82
N LEU A 3 18.23 19.72 10.87
CA LEU A 3 18.71 18.34 10.88
C LEU A 3 17.58 17.34 10.78
N SER A 4 16.47 17.56 11.49
CA SER A 4 15.27 16.70 11.43
C SER A 4 14.67 16.69 10.03
N LEU A 5 14.63 17.84 9.35
CA LEU A 5 14.17 17.95 7.98
C LEU A 5 15.11 17.20 7.02
N ALA A 6 16.42 17.32 7.21
CA ALA A 6 17.40 16.59 6.40
C ALA A 6 17.23 15.07 6.51
N PHE A 7 16.97 14.54 7.71
CA PHE A 7 16.69 13.13 7.92
C PHE A 7 15.36 12.69 7.29
N ALA A 8 14.33 13.53 7.35
CA ALA A 8 13.07 13.26 6.64
C ALA A 8 13.27 13.19 5.11
N VAL A 9 14.01 14.14 4.54
CA VAL A 9 14.33 14.14 3.11
C VAL A 9 15.17 12.91 2.72
N LEU A 10 16.18 12.55 3.53
CA LEU A 10 16.97 11.35 3.30
C LEU A 10 16.10 10.09 3.34
N GLY A 11 15.24 9.96 4.34
CA GLY A 11 14.29 8.85 4.44
C GLY A 11 13.37 8.77 3.22
N ALA A 12 12.84 9.92 2.77
CA ALA A 12 12.00 9.99 1.58
C ALA A 12 12.74 9.52 0.32
N LEU A 13 13.97 9.97 0.11
CA LEU A 13 14.79 9.55 -1.04
C LEU A 13 15.09 8.05 -1.02
N VAL A 14 15.51 7.52 0.12
CA VAL A 14 15.78 6.08 0.27
C VAL A 14 14.53 5.25 -0.02
N ALA A 15 13.41 5.58 0.61
CA ALA A 15 12.17 4.84 0.40
C ALA A 15 11.59 5.00 -1.01
N SER A 16 11.79 6.14 -1.64
CA SER A 16 11.41 6.37 -3.04
C SER A 16 12.11 5.38 -3.99
N VAL A 17 13.40 5.13 -3.76
CA VAL A 17 14.14 4.13 -4.56
C VAL A 17 13.68 2.70 -4.21
N LEU A 18 13.53 2.40 -2.93
CA LEU A 18 13.14 1.07 -2.47
C LEU A 18 11.70 0.72 -2.85
N SER A 19 10.80 1.70 -2.98
CA SER A 19 9.42 1.50 -3.41
C SER A 19 9.28 0.99 -4.84
N LEU A 20 10.32 1.13 -5.66
CA LEU A 20 10.36 0.57 -7.02
C LEU A 20 10.52 -0.96 -7.03
N VAL A 21 10.92 -1.54 -5.89
CA VAL A 21 11.01 -2.99 -5.73
C VAL A 21 9.66 -3.53 -5.25
N PRO A 22 8.96 -4.33 -6.07
CA PRO A 22 7.67 -4.91 -5.69
C PRO A 22 7.76 -5.71 -4.38
N ALA A 23 6.74 -5.61 -3.56
CA ALA A 23 6.63 -6.29 -2.26
C ALA A 23 7.61 -5.84 -1.16
N LEU A 24 8.49 -4.88 -1.42
CA LEU A 24 9.34 -4.29 -0.39
C LEU A 24 8.60 -3.11 0.27
N HIS A 25 7.74 -3.43 1.23
CA HIS A 25 6.92 -2.43 1.91
C HIS A 25 7.77 -1.57 2.87
N VAL A 26 7.38 -0.29 3.02
CA VAL A 26 8.08 0.66 3.89
C VAL A 26 8.19 0.16 5.34
N TYR A 27 7.21 -0.56 5.85
CA TYR A 27 7.27 -1.15 7.21
C TYR A 27 8.36 -2.20 7.35
N THR A 28 8.62 -2.97 6.30
CA THR A 28 9.71 -3.94 6.25
C THR A 28 11.06 -3.24 6.31
N VAL A 29 11.22 -2.17 5.52
CA VAL A 29 12.45 -1.37 5.52
C VAL A 29 12.67 -0.70 6.87
N ALA A 30 11.62 -0.09 7.44
CA ALA A 30 11.68 0.50 8.78
C ALA A 30 12.04 -0.55 9.85
N GLY A 31 11.44 -1.73 9.79
CA GLY A 31 11.75 -2.85 10.68
C GLY A 31 13.20 -3.33 10.56
N LEU A 32 13.73 -3.41 9.33
CA LEU A 32 15.13 -3.76 9.09
C LEU A 32 16.10 -2.68 9.63
N VAL A 33 15.76 -1.40 9.47
CA VAL A 33 16.56 -0.29 10.03
C VAL A 33 16.57 -0.36 11.55
N ILE A 34 15.42 -0.54 12.20
CA ILE A 34 15.33 -0.71 13.67
C ILE A 34 16.16 -1.92 14.12
N LEU A 35 16.07 -3.03 13.41
CA LEU A 35 16.83 -4.22 13.73
C LEU A 35 18.34 -4.00 13.56
N ALA A 36 18.74 -3.35 12.49
CA ALA A 36 20.16 -3.07 12.21
C ALA A 36 20.78 -2.11 13.23
N THR A 37 19.99 -1.20 13.79
CA THR A 37 20.41 -0.25 14.84
C THR A 37 20.28 -0.82 16.26
N ALA A 38 19.70 -2.02 16.42
CA ALA A 38 19.59 -2.67 17.72
C ALA A 38 20.97 -3.12 18.25
N HIS A 39 21.08 -3.23 19.58
CA HIS A 39 22.32 -3.64 20.25
C HIS A 39 22.89 -4.96 19.68
N GLY A 40 24.18 -4.93 19.35
CA GLY A 40 24.90 -6.09 18.81
C GLY A 40 24.68 -6.35 17.31
N CYS A 41 24.00 -5.47 16.59
CA CYS A 41 23.83 -5.52 15.13
C CYS A 41 24.77 -4.59 14.38
N LEU A 42 24.75 -4.67 13.04
CA LEU A 42 25.71 -4.03 12.12
C LEU A 42 25.82 -2.49 12.30
N LEU A 43 24.72 -1.85 12.70
CA LEU A 43 24.63 -0.39 12.86
C LEU A 43 24.31 0.03 14.30
N SER A 44 24.66 -0.82 15.29
CA SER A 44 24.35 -0.54 16.70
C SER A 44 24.97 0.76 17.19
N GLU A 45 26.19 1.08 16.76
CA GLU A 45 26.87 2.35 17.10
C GLU A 45 26.07 3.57 16.60
N LEU A 46 25.47 3.48 15.40
CA LEU A 46 24.59 4.53 14.90
C LEU A 46 23.31 4.67 15.74
N GLY A 47 22.76 3.57 16.22
CA GLY A 47 21.57 3.57 17.10
C GLY A 47 21.85 4.22 18.47
N GLU A 48 23.06 4.11 18.98
CA GLU A 48 23.47 4.75 20.23
C GLU A 48 23.74 6.26 20.09
N ILE A 49 24.23 6.69 18.94
CA ILE A 49 24.60 8.09 18.66
C ILE A 49 23.41 8.89 18.13
N MET A 50 22.45 8.25 17.47
CA MET A 50 21.37 8.92 16.76
C MET A 50 20.15 9.16 17.67
N PRO A 51 19.77 10.42 17.92
CA PRO A 51 18.57 10.73 18.69
C PRO A 51 17.31 10.07 18.10
N PRO A 52 16.42 9.50 18.92
CA PRO A 52 15.19 8.84 18.46
C PRO A 52 14.31 9.71 17.56
N GLU A 53 14.36 11.04 17.77
CA GLU A 53 13.60 12.01 16.97
C GLU A 53 14.07 12.05 15.52
N LEU A 54 15.37 11.87 15.26
CA LEU A 54 15.90 11.84 13.89
C LEU A 54 15.52 10.55 13.18
N VAL A 55 15.52 9.43 13.90
CA VAL A 55 15.02 8.14 13.38
C VAL A 55 13.54 8.24 13.06
N ALA A 56 12.74 8.81 13.95
CA ALA A 56 11.31 9.03 13.72
C ALA A 56 11.06 9.92 12.49
N MET A 57 11.82 11.00 12.34
CA MET A 57 11.71 11.90 11.19
C MET A 57 12.12 11.21 9.88
N SER A 58 13.14 10.33 9.89
CA SER A 58 13.47 9.54 8.71
C SER A 58 12.34 8.57 8.33
N PHE A 59 11.65 7.96 9.30
CA PHE A 59 10.49 7.10 9.01
C PHE A 59 9.29 7.89 8.45
N VAL A 60 9.03 9.10 8.93
CA VAL A 60 8.03 9.98 8.32
C VAL A 60 8.37 10.27 6.87
N GLY A 61 9.64 10.59 6.60
CA GLY A 61 10.14 10.76 5.23
C GLY A 61 9.99 9.50 4.38
N MET A 62 10.38 8.34 4.92
CA MET A 62 10.26 7.04 4.24
C MET A 62 8.80 6.75 3.85
N THR A 63 7.86 6.97 4.74
CA THR A 63 6.43 6.75 4.47
C THR A 63 5.95 7.66 3.34
N THR A 64 6.36 8.94 3.35
CA THR A 64 6.00 9.91 2.31
C THR A 64 6.59 9.55 0.96
N GLY A 65 7.88 9.23 0.90
CA GLY A 65 8.57 8.86 -0.35
C GLY A 65 8.03 7.56 -0.95
N TYR A 66 7.76 6.58 -0.10
CA TYR A 66 7.16 5.32 -0.49
C TYR A 66 5.77 5.53 -1.10
N ALA A 67 4.89 6.27 -0.43
CA ALA A 67 3.53 6.53 -0.89
C ALA A 67 3.47 7.21 -2.27
N MET A 68 4.47 8.03 -2.59
CA MET A 68 4.53 8.72 -3.88
C MET A 68 4.90 7.81 -5.05
N LEU A 69 5.87 6.91 -4.88
CA LEU A 69 6.44 6.14 -5.99
C LEU A 69 5.99 4.68 -6.05
N ASN A 70 5.36 4.15 -5.01
CA ASN A 70 4.84 2.79 -4.97
C ASN A 70 3.74 2.51 -6.03
N ALA A 71 3.10 3.54 -6.54
CA ALA A 71 2.17 3.41 -7.66
C ALA A 71 2.86 2.97 -8.97
N ILE A 72 4.16 3.22 -9.15
CA ILE A 72 4.90 2.88 -10.37
C ILE A 72 4.93 1.35 -10.59
N PRO A 73 5.44 0.51 -9.66
CA PRO A 73 5.40 -0.94 -9.84
C PRO A 73 3.97 -1.47 -9.93
N SER A 74 3.01 -0.86 -9.26
CA SER A 74 1.60 -1.25 -9.36
C SER A 74 1.01 -1.01 -10.75
N ILE A 75 1.41 0.06 -11.44
CA ILE A 75 0.96 0.38 -12.81
C ILE A 75 1.70 -0.47 -13.83
N PHE A 76 3.04 -0.47 -13.80
CA PHE A 76 3.84 -1.07 -14.88
C PHE A 76 4.00 -2.58 -14.74
N MET A 77 4.04 -3.09 -13.52
CA MET A 77 4.27 -4.49 -13.24
C MET A 77 3.00 -5.20 -12.76
N THR A 78 1.89 -4.46 -12.59
CA THR A 78 0.64 -5.00 -12.01
C THR A 78 0.83 -5.68 -10.66
N ALA A 79 1.80 -5.20 -9.89
CA ALA A 79 2.17 -5.71 -8.58
C ALA A 79 1.63 -4.77 -7.50
N PRO A 80 0.35 -4.88 -7.14
CA PRO A 80 -0.24 -4.03 -6.11
C PRO A 80 0.28 -4.42 -4.73
N ASP A 81 0.36 -3.44 -3.86
CA ASP A 81 0.28 -3.66 -2.43
C ASP A 81 -1.09 -3.22 -1.90
N GLU A 82 -1.28 -3.27 -0.59
CA GLU A 82 -2.54 -2.89 0.05
C GLU A 82 -2.96 -1.45 -0.24
N SER A 83 -1.99 -0.53 -0.42
CA SER A 83 -2.25 0.89 -0.65
C SER A 83 -2.56 1.21 -2.13
N THR A 84 -2.13 0.37 -3.06
CA THR A 84 -2.19 0.64 -4.49
C THR A 84 -3.17 -0.25 -5.26
N VAL A 85 -3.93 -1.12 -4.58
CA VAL A 85 -4.93 -2.02 -5.21
C VAL A 85 -5.88 -1.25 -6.14
N PHE A 86 -6.36 -0.08 -5.74
CA PHE A 86 -7.29 0.71 -6.54
C PHE A 86 -6.64 1.37 -7.77
N VAL A 87 -5.32 1.49 -7.79
CA VAL A 87 -4.56 2.07 -8.91
C VAL A 87 -4.33 1.05 -10.03
N VAL A 88 -4.31 -0.25 -9.71
CA VAL A 88 -3.97 -1.31 -10.66
C VAL A 88 -4.92 -1.33 -11.86
N LEU A 89 -6.22 -1.42 -11.65
CA LEU A 89 -7.18 -1.53 -12.76
C LEU A 89 -7.20 -0.30 -13.68
N PRO A 90 -7.25 0.94 -13.16
CA PRO A 90 -7.09 2.12 -14.01
C PRO A 90 -5.72 2.17 -14.68
N GLY A 91 -4.65 1.87 -13.92
CA GLY A 91 -3.28 1.86 -14.41
C GLY A 91 -3.08 0.88 -15.58
N GLN A 92 -3.61 -0.33 -15.48
CA GLN A 92 -3.58 -1.31 -16.57
C GLN A 92 -4.28 -0.81 -17.84
N LYS A 93 -5.42 -0.12 -17.72
CA LYS A 93 -6.08 0.47 -18.90
C LYS A 93 -5.18 1.47 -19.62
N TYR A 94 -4.48 2.32 -18.88
CA TYR A 94 -3.52 3.25 -19.45
C TYR A 94 -2.30 2.50 -20.03
N LEU A 95 -1.79 1.50 -19.33
CA LEU A 95 -0.66 0.69 -19.78
C LEU A 95 -0.94 0.01 -21.13
N LEU A 96 -2.11 -0.61 -21.28
CA LEU A 96 -2.55 -1.25 -22.53
C LEU A 96 -2.76 -0.25 -23.66
N GLN A 97 -3.07 1.01 -23.33
CA GLN A 97 -3.15 2.11 -24.28
C GLN A 97 -1.79 2.75 -24.59
N ARG A 98 -0.66 2.18 -24.11
CA ARG A 98 0.70 2.73 -24.22
C ARG A 98 0.91 4.07 -23.50
N ARG A 99 0.07 4.39 -22.53
CA ARG A 99 0.02 5.64 -21.75
C ARG A 99 0.38 5.42 -20.27
N GLY A 100 1.17 4.40 -19.95
CA GLY A 100 1.55 4.06 -18.56
C GLY A 100 2.29 5.21 -17.86
N TYR A 101 3.16 5.94 -18.57
CA TYR A 101 3.83 7.11 -18.03
C TYR A 101 2.85 8.19 -17.56
N GLU A 102 1.82 8.46 -18.33
CA GLU A 102 0.79 9.44 -17.99
C GLU A 102 0.01 9.01 -16.73
N ALA A 103 -0.32 7.71 -16.61
CA ALA A 103 -0.95 7.18 -15.41
C ALA A 103 -0.08 7.40 -14.16
N ALA A 104 1.23 7.13 -14.26
CA ALA A 104 2.16 7.32 -13.15
C ALA A 104 2.25 8.79 -12.72
N VAL A 105 2.32 9.72 -13.68
CA VAL A 105 2.37 11.15 -13.38
C VAL A 105 1.05 11.65 -12.77
N LEU A 106 -0.09 11.23 -13.30
CA LEU A 106 -1.40 11.62 -12.75
C LEU A 106 -1.59 11.10 -11.32
N THR A 107 -1.13 9.88 -11.04
CA THR A 107 -1.15 9.32 -9.67
C THR A 107 -0.22 10.12 -8.75
N GLY A 108 0.97 10.47 -9.21
CA GLY A 108 1.90 11.32 -8.47
C GLY A 108 1.32 12.71 -8.15
N VAL A 109 0.63 13.33 -9.11
CA VAL A 109 -0.07 14.62 -8.89
C VAL A 109 -1.16 14.48 -7.85
N GLY A 110 -1.95 13.39 -7.90
CA GLY A 110 -2.95 13.09 -6.87
C GLY A 110 -2.33 12.94 -5.48
N GLY A 111 -1.22 12.20 -5.37
CA GLY A 111 -0.47 12.03 -4.13
C GLY A 111 0.07 13.35 -3.56
N LEU A 112 0.65 14.21 -4.41
CA LEU A 112 1.09 15.56 -4.01
C LEU A 112 -0.08 16.40 -3.49
N GLY A 113 -1.24 16.29 -4.13
CA GLY A 113 -2.47 16.94 -3.69
C GLY A 113 -2.89 16.46 -2.30
N GLY A 114 -2.87 15.15 -2.05
CA GLY A 114 -3.13 14.56 -0.74
C GLY A 114 -2.17 15.08 0.33
N ILE A 115 -0.87 15.11 0.04
CA ILE A 115 0.16 15.66 0.95
C ILE A 115 -0.12 17.13 1.26
N ALA A 116 -0.47 17.94 0.26
CA ALA A 116 -0.79 19.36 0.46
C ALA A 116 -1.99 19.55 1.40
N VAL A 117 -3.05 18.75 1.23
CA VAL A 117 -4.22 18.76 2.12
C VAL A 117 -3.85 18.35 3.54
N LEU A 118 -3.06 17.28 3.70
CA LEU A 118 -2.58 16.84 5.02
C LEU A 118 -1.73 17.91 5.70
N ALA A 119 -0.85 18.58 4.93
CA ALA A 119 -0.04 19.70 5.45
C ALA A 119 -0.92 20.85 5.93
N MET A 120 -1.99 21.19 5.22
CA MET A 120 -2.96 22.21 5.63
C MET A 120 -3.75 21.81 6.88
N LEU A 121 -4.01 20.52 7.08
CA LEU A 121 -4.70 20.00 8.26
C LEU A 121 -3.80 19.88 9.49
N THR A 122 -2.48 19.88 9.32
CA THR A 122 -1.51 19.69 10.41
C THR A 122 -1.74 20.62 11.61
N PRO A 123 -2.02 21.93 11.46
CA PRO A 123 -2.26 22.83 12.61
C PRO A 123 -3.46 22.42 13.46
N VAL A 124 -4.46 21.80 12.86
CA VAL A 124 -5.72 21.38 13.50
C VAL A 124 -5.64 19.92 13.97
N ALA A 125 -4.70 19.16 13.45
CA ALA A 125 -4.57 17.71 13.68
C ALA A 125 -4.42 17.36 15.16
N GLY A 126 -3.69 18.18 15.92
CA GLY A 126 -3.45 17.97 17.35
C GLY A 126 -4.72 18.00 18.22
N SER A 127 -5.74 18.73 17.81
CA SER A 127 -7.06 18.76 18.47
C SER A 127 -8.07 17.83 17.81
N LEU A 128 -8.05 17.73 16.50
CA LEU A 128 -9.00 16.96 15.71
C LEU A 128 -8.83 15.45 15.94
N PHE A 129 -7.62 14.92 15.85
CA PHE A 129 -7.40 13.47 15.92
C PHE A 129 -7.70 12.86 17.29
N PRO A 130 -7.36 13.47 18.45
CA PRO A 130 -7.79 12.95 19.74
C PRO A 130 -9.31 12.94 19.90
N ALA A 131 -10.01 13.98 19.44
CA ALA A 131 -11.46 14.04 19.47
C ALA A 131 -12.10 12.96 18.60
N LEU A 132 -11.59 12.80 17.36
CA LEU A 132 -12.04 11.77 16.43
C LEU A 132 -11.79 10.37 17.00
N ARG A 133 -10.60 10.14 17.56
CA ARG A 133 -10.26 8.88 18.24
C ARG A 133 -11.20 8.56 19.39
N ALA A 134 -11.52 9.55 20.24
CA ALA A 134 -12.43 9.35 21.36
C ALA A 134 -13.83 8.91 20.90
N ILE A 135 -14.29 9.40 19.75
CA ILE A 135 -15.58 9.03 19.15
C ILE A 135 -15.50 7.64 18.49
N LEU A 136 -14.44 7.38 17.74
CA LEU A 136 -14.35 6.16 16.91
C LEU A 136 -13.91 4.93 17.75
N GLN A 137 -13.03 5.09 18.71
CA GLN A 137 -12.44 3.97 19.46
C GLN A 137 -13.47 3.03 20.12
N PRO A 138 -14.56 3.52 20.76
CA PRO A 138 -15.60 2.64 21.32
C PRO A 138 -16.33 1.81 20.27
N HIS A 139 -16.40 2.32 19.02
CA HIS A 139 -17.16 1.70 17.92
C HIS A 139 -16.27 0.99 16.91
N LEU A 140 -14.95 0.95 17.12
CA LEU A 140 -13.98 0.43 16.15
C LEU A 140 -14.27 -1.00 15.72
N HIS A 141 -14.67 -1.86 16.66
CA HIS A 141 -15.02 -3.25 16.37
C HIS A 141 -16.23 -3.37 15.43
N TRP A 142 -17.27 -2.52 15.60
CA TRP A 142 -18.42 -2.50 14.71
C TRP A 142 -18.04 -1.97 13.31
N ILE A 143 -17.21 -0.94 13.26
CA ILE A 143 -16.72 -0.36 12.01
C ILE A 143 -15.93 -1.42 11.23
N LEU A 144 -15.00 -2.10 11.90
CA LEU A 144 -14.20 -3.17 11.28
C LEU A 144 -15.08 -4.33 10.80
N TRP A 145 -16.04 -4.79 11.61
CA TRP A 145 -16.99 -5.83 11.18
C TRP A 145 -17.80 -5.42 9.98
N THR A 146 -18.25 -4.17 9.92
CA THR A 146 -19.00 -3.64 8.77
C THR A 146 -18.15 -3.62 7.50
N ILE A 147 -16.90 -3.19 7.61
CA ILE A 147 -15.95 -3.18 6.49
C ILE A 147 -15.69 -4.62 6.01
N ILE A 148 -15.39 -5.55 6.92
CA ILE A 148 -15.16 -6.96 6.58
C ILE A 148 -16.39 -7.57 5.91
N ALA A 149 -17.56 -7.35 6.47
CA ALA A 149 -18.82 -7.84 5.89
C ALA A 149 -19.05 -7.25 4.49
N TYR A 150 -18.81 -5.95 4.30
CA TYR A 150 -18.91 -5.31 3.00
C TYR A 150 -17.90 -5.90 2.00
N MET A 151 -16.65 -6.10 2.39
CA MET A 151 -15.63 -6.70 1.53
C MET A 151 -16.01 -8.12 1.11
N LEU A 152 -16.44 -8.96 2.05
CA LEU A 152 -16.86 -10.33 1.75
C LEU A 152 -18.12 -10.36 0.84
N LEU A 153 -19.09 -9.51 1.10
CA LEU A 153 -20.27 -9.41 0.26
C LEU A 153 -19.97 -8.82 -1.14
N SER A 154 -18.91 -8.04 -1.27
CA SER A 154 -18.48 -7.50 -2.57
C SER A 154 -17.93 -8.58 -3.52
N GLU A 155 -17.52 -9.74 -3.00
CA GLU A 155 -17.13 -10.92 -3.78
C GLU A 155 -18.34 -11.57 -4.49
N TRP A 156 -19.58 -11.22 -4.10
CA TRP A 156 -20.76 -11.70 -4.79
C TRP A 156 -20.79 -11.15 -6.23
N PRO A 157 -20.94 -12.01 -7.26
CA PRO A 157 -20.89 -11.59 -8.66
C PRO A 157 -21.93 -10.53 -8.96
N LYS A 158 -21.47 -9.33 -9.31
CA LYS A 158 -22.34 -8.24 -9.75
C LYS A 158 -22.83 -8.55 -11.16
N GLY A 159 -24.11 -8.38 -11.42
CA GLY A 159 -24.87 -8.81 -12.59
C GLY A 159 -24.44 -8.37 -14.00
N CYS A 160 -23.19 -7.94 -14.19
CA CYS A 160 -22.60 -7.63 -15.50
C CYS A 160 -22.18 -8.86 -16.31
N ASP A 161 -22.14 -10.04 -15.72
CA ASP A 161 -21.84 -11.26 -16.45
C ASP A 161 -23.09 -11.69 -17.27
N ARG A 162 -22.89 -11.74 -18.60
CA ARG A 162 -23.89 -12.09 -19.61
C ARG A 162 -24.42 -13.53 -19.52
N LYS A 163 -24.34 -14.17 -18.37
CA LYS A 163 -24.89 -15.51 -18.15
C LYS A 163 -26.39 -15.42 -17.84
N PRO A 164 -27.19 -16.35 -18.34
CA PRO A 164 -28.64 -16.37 -18.11
C PRO A 164 -28.94 -16.44 -16.62
N ALA A 165 -29.96 -15.69 -16.19
CA ALA A 165 -30.47 -15.74 -14.83
C ALA A 165 -30.97 -17.16 -14.51
N GLY A 166 -30.54 -17.72 -13.36
CA GLY A 166 -30.96 -19.05 -12.96
C GLY A 166 -30.12 -19.62 -11.82
N TRP A 167 -30.37 -20.87 -11.48
CA TRP A 167 -29.72 -21.62 -10.40
C TRP A 167 -28.18 -21.60 -10.48
N HIS A 168 -27.61 -21.62 -11.70
CA HIS A 168 -26.16 -21.56 -11.91
C HIS A 168 -25.55 -20.26 -11.41
N ARG A 169 -26.20 -19.12 -11.62
CA ARG A 169 -25.74 -17.81 -11.13
C ARG A 169 -25.76 -17.75 -9.60
N TRP A 170 -26.79 -18.29 -8.99
CA TRP A 170 -26.87 -18.38 -7.53
C TRP A 170 -25.76 -19.24 -6.97
N TRP A 171 -25.50 -20.39 -7.58
CA TRP A 171 -24.43 -21.29 -7.19
C TRP A 171 -23.02 -20.70 -7.38
N ASP A 172 -22.77 -20.01 -8.49
CA ASP A 172 -21.52 -19.29 -8.74
C ASP A 172 -21.30 -18.17 -7.72
N GLY A 173 -22.36 -17.49 -7.31
CA GLY A 173 -22.32 -16.50 -6.23
C GLY A 173 -21.87 -17.10 -4.89
N TRP A 174 -22.42 -18.23 -4.52
CA TRP A 174 -22.03 -18.92 -3.29
C TRP A 174 -20.59 -19.45 -3.34
N LYS A 175 -20.15 -19.95 -4.48
CA LYS A 175 -18.75 -20.38 -4.64
C LYS A 175 -17.77 -19.20 -4.45
N SER A 176 -18.07 -18.04 -5.02
CA SER A 176 -17.24 -16.85 -4.87
C SER A 176 -17.23 -16.37 -3.41
N LEU A 177 -18.40 -16.27 -2.79
CA LEU A 177 -18.51 -15.87 -1.39
C LEU A 177 -17.80 -16.84 -0.43
N THR A 178 -17.98 -18.15 -0.63
CA THR A 178 -17.27 -19.17 0.20
C THR A 178 -15.78 -19.11 0.00
N ALA A 179 -15.29 -18.89 -1.23
CA ALA A 179 -13.87 -18.69 -1.48
C ALA A 179 -13.35 -17.47 -0.72
N GLY A 180 -14.07 -16.33 -0.77
CA GLY A 180 -13.74 -15.12 0.00
C GLY A 180 -13.70 -15.38 1.52
N ILE A 181 -14.68 -16.07 2.06
CA ILE A 181 -14.72 -16.42 3.50
C ILE A 181 -13.55 -17.32 3.87
N VAL A 182 -13.26 -18.36 3.07
CA VAL A 182 -12.12 -19.27 3.31
C VAL A 182 -10.80 -18.49 3.28
N THR A 183 -10.61 -17.61 2.29
CA THR A 183 -9.42 -16.75 2.20
C THR A 183 -9.31 -15.85 3.42
N PHE A 184 -10.39 -15.24 3.86
CA PHE A 184 -10.43 -14.40 5.06
C PHE A 184 -10.02 -15.20 6.33
N LEU A 185 -10.58 -16.38 6.51
CA LEU A 185 -10.27 -17.24 7.66
C LEU A 185 -8.81 -17.72 7.65
N LEU A 186 -8.30 -18.12 6.47
CA LEU A 186 -6.90 -18.53 6.32
C LEU A 186 -5.95 -17.37 6.56
N SER A 187 -6.27 -16.17 6.06
CA SER A 187 -5.47 -14.98 6.31
C SER A 187 -5.48 -14.60 7.80
N GLY A 188 -6.64 -14.70 8.45
CA GLY A 188 -6.75 -14.47 9.89
C GLY A 188 -5.94 -15.49 10.71
N LEU A 189 -6.00 -16.77 10.34
CA LEU A 189 -5.19 -17.81 10.96
C LEU A 189 -3.69 -17.58 10.77
N LEU A 190 -3.28 -17.22 9.56
CA LEU A 190 -1.89 -16.85 9.27
C LEU A 190 -1.44 -15.67 10.11
N GLY A 191 -2.26 -14.61 10.19
CA GLY A 191 -1.97 -13.45 11.03
C GLY A 191 -1.84 -13.81 12.51
N PHE A 192 -2.71 -14.68 13.00
CA PHE A 192 -2.63 -15.19 14.37
C PHE A 192 -1.31 -15.97 14.63
N VAL A 193 -0.91 -16.85 13.69
CA VAL A 193 0.34 -17.60 13.78
C VAL A 193 1.54 -16.68 13.76
N LEU A 194 1.57 -15.72 12.83
CA LEU A 194 2.71 -14.79 12.66
C LEU A 194 2.89 -13.85 13.86
N LEU A 195 1.79 -13.37 14.45
CA LEU A 195 1.84 -12.39 15.54
C LEU A 195 1.95 -13.01 16.94
N TYR A 196 1.34 -14.18 17.18
CA TYR A 196 1.28 -14.77 18.50
C TYR A 196 2.10 -16.06 18.67
N ARG A 197 2.34 -16.80 17.57
CA ARG A 197 3.10 -18.05 17.60
C ARG A 197 4.00 -18.19 16.39
N SER A 198 4.98 -17.28 16.31
CA SER A 198 5.96 -17.37 15.23
C SER A 198 6.64 -18.74 15.19
N PRO A 199 6.65 -19.43 14.04
CA PRO A 199 7.39 -20.67 13.86
C PRO A 199 8.91 -20.47 13.90
N VAL A 200 9.37 -19.24 13.76
CA VAL A 200 10.79 -18.85 13.83
C VAL A 200 10.99 -18.01 15.09
N PRO A 201 12.02 -18.29 15.92
CA PRO A 201 12.31 -17.45 17.06
C PRO A 201 12.70 -16.04 16.57
N VAL A 202 11.87 -15.07 16.89
CA VAL A 202 12.04 -13.67 16.48
C VAL A 202 11.95 -12.78 17.70
N ASN A 203 12.80 -11.78 17.76
CA ASN A 203 12.82 -10.81 18.84
C ASN A 203 11.78 -9.71 18.66
N THR A 204 11.29 -9.52 17.43
CA THR A 204 10.28 -8.50 17.09
C THR A 204 9.27 -9.05 16.08
N ALA A 205 8.00 -8.64 16.19
CA ALA A 205 6.92 -9.04 15.29
C ALA A 205 7.21 -8.70 13.81
N TYR A 206 7.98 -7.65 13.55
CA TYR A 206 8.32 -7.22 12.19
C TYR A 206 9.16 -8.23 11.41
N GLN A 207 9.95 -9.05 12.08
CA GLN A 207 10.77 -10.09 11.44
C GLN A 207 9.93 -11.15 10.71
N ASN A 208 8.68 -11.36 11.14
CA ASN A 208 7.76 -12.31 10.52
C ASN A 208 7.00 -11.72 9.34
N LEU A 209 6.84 -10.40 9.31
CA LEU A 209 6.09 -9.74 8.25
C LEU A 209 6.81 -9.80 6.90
N LEU A 210 8.14 -9.65 6.89
CA LEU A 210 8.93 -9.71 5.66
C LEU A 210 8.73 -11.03 4.88
N PRO A 211 8.97 -12.22 5.45
CA PRO A 211 8.76 -13.47 4.72
C PRO A 211 7.29 -13.69 4.34
N ALA A 212 6.33 -13.20 5.15
CA ALA A 212 4.93 -13.27 4.81
C ALA A 212 4.58 -12.41 3.57
N PHE A 213 5.04 -11.16 3.51
CA PHE A 213 4.82 -10.31 2.35
C PHE A 213 5.53 -10.85 1.11
N VAL A 214 6.77 -11.27 1.22
CA VAL A 214 7.50 -11.87 0.09
C VAL A 214 6.77 -13.14 -0.39
N GLY A 215 6.37 -14.01 0.52
CA GLY A 215 5.71 -15.28 0.16
C GLY A 215 4.31 -15.10 -0.41
N LEU A 216 3.51 -14.15 0.09
CA LEU A 216 2.13 -13.94 -0.34
C LEU A 216 2.00 -13.06 -1.59
N PHE A 217 2.90 -12.10 -1.78
CA PHE A 217 2.80 -11.13 -2.86
C PHE A 217 3.90 -11.28 -3.90
N ALA A 218 5.19 -11.24 -3.51
CA ALA A 218 6.28 -11.24 -4.49
C ALA A 218 6.40 -12.58 -5.21
N VAL A 219 6.41 -13.70 -4.48
CA VAL A 219 6.63 -15.03 -5.08
C VAL A 219 5.52 -15.41 -6.05
N PRO A 220 4.20 -15.35 -5.70
CA PRO A 220 3.13 -15.65 -6.64
C PRO A 220 3.16 -14.76 -7.87
N TRP A 221 3.48 -13.48 -7.68
CA TRP A 221 3.54 -12.53 -8.77
C TRP A 221 4.70 -12.81 -9.73
N ILE A 222 5.90 -13.10 -9.21
CA ILE A 222 7.07 -13.52 -10.03
C ILE A 222 6.73 -14.78 -10.81
N LEU A 223 6.17 -15.79 -10.14
CA LEU A 223 5.77 -17.05 -10.79
C LEU A 223 4.75 -16.78 -11.91
N GLN A 224 3.74 -15.95 -11.65
CA GLN A 224 2.74 -15.61 -12.65
C GLN A 224 3.35 -14.90 -13.86
N ASN A 225 4.27 -13.97 -13.67
CA ASN A 225 4.94 -13.27 -14.76
C ASN A 225 5.87 -14.17 -15.55
N VAL A 226 6.60 -15.06 -14.90
CA VAL A 226 7.46 -16.06 -15.58
C VAL A 226 6.62 -17.02 -16.41
N LEU A 227 5.45 -17.44 -15.90
CA LEU A 227 4.59 -18.41 -16.60
C LEU A 227 3.73 -17.79 -17.69
N SER A 228 3.30 -16.55 -17.55
CA SER A 228 2.32 -15.92 -18.45
C SER A 228 2.91 -15.44 -19.76
N GLN A 229 4.22 -15.18 -19.83
CA GLN A 229 4.91 -14.67 -21.04
C GLN A 229 4.17 -13.54 -21.77
N VAL A 230 3.47 -12.68 -21.01
CA VAL A 230 2.72 -11.56 -21.59
C VAL A 230 3.70 -10.50 -22.04
N GLU A 231 3.74 -10.23 -23.33
CA GLU A 231 4.46 -9.09 -23.87
C GLU A 231 3.73 -7.80 -23.49
N LEU A 232 4.41 -6.95 -22.72
CA LEU A 232 3.90 -5.62 -22.41
C LEU A 232 4.08 -4.72 -23.63
N PRO A 233 3.07 -3.92 -24.02
CA PRO A 233 3.19 -3.01 -25.13
C PRO A 233 4.25 -1.93 -24.83
N GLU A 234 5.05 -1.58 -25.84
CA GLU A 234 6.01 -0.49 -25.75
C GLU A 234 5.33 0.80 -25.27
N GLN A 235 5.92 1.43 -24.25
CA GLN A 235 5.34 2.61 -23.64
C GLN A 235 5.88 3.89 -24.29
N HIS A 236 5.01 4.87 -24.51
CA HIS A 236 5.41 6.18 -25.00
C HIS A 236 5.64 7.13 -23.83
N LEU A 237 6.82 7.76 -23.81
CA LEU A 237 7.08 8.90 -22.95
C LEU A 237 6.41 10.14 -23.57
N ALA A 238 5.20 10.46 -23.13
CA ALA A 238 4.49 11.63 -23.58
C ALA A 238 5.26 12.90 -23.19
N LYS A 239 5.52 13.78 -24.16
CA LYS A 239 6.17 15.08 -23.91
C LYS A 239 5.22 16.06 -23.19
N THR A 240 3.93 15.88 -23.36
CA THR A 240 2.87 16.68 -22.74
C THR A 240 1.80 15.77 -22.21
N ILE A 241 1.31 16.04 -21.03
CA ILE A 241 0.21 15.31 -20.40
C ILE A 241 -1.03 16.19 -20.50
N ASP A 242 -2.11 15.66 -21.09
CA ASP A 242 -3.39 16.37 -21.18
C ASP A 242 -4.08 16.39 -19.80
N ALA A 243 -3.50 17.17 -18.88
CA ALA A 243 -4.04 17.39 -17.56
C ALA A 243 -4.84 18.69 -17.54
N THR A 244 -6.14 18.60 -17.74
CA THR A 244 -7.01 19.78 -17.56
C THR A 244 -7.01 20.19 -16.08
N PRO A 245 -7.14 21.51 -15.75
CA PRO A 245 -7.22 21.97 -14.36
C PRO A 245 -8.28 21.23 -13.53
N TRP A 246 -9.37 20.87 -14.17
CA TRP A 246 -10.44 20.09 -13.55
C TRP A 246 -10.00 18.67 -13.19
N LEU A 247 -9.24 18.01 -14.05
CA LEU A 247 -8.69 16.66 -13.78
C LEU A 247 -7.70 16.71 -12.63
N LEU A 248 -6.84 17.73 -12.58
CA LEU A 248 -5.89 17.94 -11.48
C LEU A 248 -6.63 18.17 -10.15
N LEU A 249 -7.65 19.02 -10.14
CA LEU A 249 -8.46 19.25 -8.95
C LEU A 249 -9.14 17.97 -8.46
N ARG A 250 -9.76 17.21 -9.35
CA ARG A 250 -10.37 15.92 -9.00
C ARG A 250 -9.36 14.91 -8.50
N GLY A 251 -8.18 14.85 -9.12
CA GLY A 251 -7.07 13.99 -8.69
C GLY A 251 -6.57 14.37 -7.29
N THR A 252 -6.40 15.67 -7.03
CA THR A 252 -6.02 16.19 -5.70
C THR A 252 -7.05 15.85 -4.63
N LEU A 253 -8.33 16.06 -4.92
CA LEU A 253 -9.41 15.72 -3.98
C LEU A 253 -9.51 14.21 -3.74
N ALA A 254 -9.37 13.40 -4.79
CA ALA A 254 -9.34 11.94 -4.66
C ALA A 254 -8.15 11.46 -3.83
N GLY A 255 -6.95 12.03 -4.06
CA GLY A 255 -5.75 11.72 -3.27
C GLY A 255 -5.82 12.20 -1.82
N ALA A 256 -6.66 13.19 -1.51
CA ALA A 256 -6.91 13.64 -0.14
C ALA A 256 -7.91 12.75 0.61
N LEU A 257 -8.76 12.03 -0.10
CA LEU A 257 -9.81 11.18 0.46
C LEU A 257 -9.40 9.70 0.55
N GLY A 258 -8.38 9.28 -0.22
CA GLY A 258 -7.83 7.92 -0.25
C GLY A 258 -6.59 7.78 0.57
#